data_41c14e9ba9ad83da03ade91731aea595
#
_entry.id   41c14e9ba9ad83da03ade91731aea595
#
_cell.length_a   1.000
_cell.length_b   1.000
_cell.length_c   1.000
_cell.angle_alpha   90.00
_cell.angle_beta   90.00
_cell.angle_gamma   90.00
#
_symmetry.space_group_name_H-M   'P 1'
#
loop_
_entity.id
_entity.type
_entity.pdbx_description
1 polymer ?
#
loop_
_entity_poly.entity_id
_entity_poly.type
_entity_poly.pdbx_seq_one_letter_code
_entity_poly.pdbx_strand_id
1 'polypeptide(L)'
;MTIRPILAVGSHAPNLPWPWGLIDLTARVLLPVSATVRETVALPHASAQLVRAPGVLPADGTRRVVVYLHGGAFLTCGANSHGRLVEALSTFADAPVLVVNYRLLPKNSVGMALQDCHDAYQWLRLRGYQPDQIVLAGDSAGGYLALTLAQRLQREGEEPAALVMISPLLQLAKEPKQAHPNIDTDAMFGAGAFDALAELVAGAAAKNIVDGKPEEIYEPLEHIEPGLPRTLTHVSGSEVLLHDARLAASRLAAAGVPAEVRVWPGQIHDFQLAAPMVPEARRSLRQIGDYIREATG
;
A
#
# COMPACT_ATOMS: atom_id res chain seq x y z
N MET A 1 -1.71 -18.54 15.65
CA MET A 1 -3.12 -18.41 15.22
C MET A 1 -3.09 -17.86 13.80
N THR A 2 -3.65 -18.54 12.82
CA THR A 2 -3.60 -18.09 11.41
C THR A 2 -4.94 -17.44 11.05
N ILE A 3 -4.90 -16.34 10.28
CA ILE A 3 -6.10 -15.66 9.75
C ILE A 3 -6.62 -16.39 8.50
N ARG A 4 -5.81 -17.30 7.96
CA ARG A 4 -6.08 -18.07 6.74
C ARG A 4 -7.47 -18.73 6.70
N PRO A 5 -7.99 -19.38 7.76
CA PRO A 5 -9.33 -19.97 7.73
C PRO A 5 -10.45 -18.93 7.55
N ILE A 6 -10.28 -17.74 8.11
CA ILE A 6 -11.28 -16.65 7.99
C ILE A 6 -11.30 -16.12 6.54
N LEU A 7 -10.13 -15.89 5.97
CA LEU A 7 -10.01 -15.45 4.58
C LEU A 7 -10.48 -16.55 3.60
N ALA A 8 -10.24 -17.82 3.92
CA ALA A 8 -10.72 -18.95 3.12
C ALA A 8 -12.26 -18.99 3.07
N VAL A 9 -12.96 -18.71 4.17
CA VAL A 9 -14.43 -18.63 4.16
C VAL A 9 -14.89 -17.47 3.28
N GLY A 10 -14.26 -16.30 3.36
CA GLY A 10 -14.57 -15.15 2.52
C GLY A 10 -14.32 -15.41 1.02
N SER A 11 -13.28 -16.16 0.69
CA SER A 11 -12.92 -16.46 -0.71
C SER A 11 -13.88 -17.46 -1.40
N HIS A 12 -14.64 -18.26 -0.64
CA HIS A 12 -15.66 -19.16 -1.20
C HIS A 12 -16.92 -18.42 -1.67
N ALA A 13 -17.12 -17.18 -1.23
CA ALA A 13 -18.29 -16.39 -1.60
C ALA A 13 -17.91 -14.90 -1.74
N PRO A 14 -17.02 -14.55 -2.67
CA PRO A 14 -16.46 -13.21 -2.78
C PRO A 14 -17.51 -12.15 -3.11
N ASN A 15 -18.59 -12.54 -3.76
CA ASN A 15 -19.69 -11.65 -4.18
C ASN A 15 -20.75 -11.43 -3.10
N LEU A 16 -20.66 -12.07 -1.93
CA LEU A 16 -21.55 -11.76 -0.81
C LEU A 16 -21.27 -10.36 -0.26
N PRO A 17 -22.29 -9.66 0.24
CA PRO A 17 -22.13 -8.33 0.83
C PRO A 17 -21.47 -8.43 2.22
N TRP A 18 -20.21 -8.86 2.25
CA TRP A 18 -19.41 -8.88 3.48
C TRP A 18 -19.28 -7.47 4.05
N PRO A 19 -19.35 -7.29 5.37
CA PRO A 19 -19.28 -5.98 5.99
C PRO A 19 -17.81 -5.45 6.07
N TRP A 20 -17.10 -5.48 4.95
CA TRP A 20 -15.69 -5.09 4.88
C TRP A 20 -15.41 -3.68 5.42
N GLY A 21 -16.34 -2.74 5.20
CA GLY A 21 -16.22 -1.38 5.73
C GLY A 21 -16.26 -1.27 7.25
N LEU A 22 -16.78 -2.30 7.96
CA LEU A 22 -16.79 -2.31 9.42
C LEU A 22 -15.41 -2.59 10.03
N ILE A 23 -14.50 -3.18 9.27
CA ILE A 23 -13.14 -3.52 9.77
C ILE A 23 -12.40 -2.25 10.16
N ASP A 24 -12.37 -1.24 9.31
CA ASP A 24 -11.71 0.02 9.63
C ASP A 24 -12.44 0.79 10.72
N LEU A 25 -13.77 0.76 10.73
CA LEU A 25 -14.57 1.41 11.77
C LEU A 25 -14.33 0.77 13.16
N THR A 26 -14.32 -0.57 13.24
CA THR A 26 -14.05 -1.27 14.49
C THR A 26 -12.62 -1.08 14.96
N ALA A 27 -11.67 -0.99 14.06
CA ALA A 27 -10.27 -0.71 14.37
C ALA A 27 -10.10 0.63 15.08
N ARG A 28 -10.91 1.63 14.76
CA ARG A 28 -10.91 2.93 15.44
C ARG A 28 -11.16 2.80 16.95
N VAL A 29 -11.98 1.84 17.35
CA VAL A 29 -12.33 1.63 18.76
C VAL A 29 -11.37 0.65 19.43
N LEU A 30 -10.99 -0.42 18.73
CA LEU A 30 -10.19 -1.52 19.29
C LEU A 30 -8.68 -1.26 19.27
N LEU A 31 -8.22 -0.40 18.35
CA LEU A 31 -6.80 -0.06 18.16
C LEU A 31 -6.56 1.45 18.32
N PRO A 32 -6.93 2.04 19.46
CA PRO A 32 -6.75 3.48 19.63
C PRO A 32 -5.28 3.86 19.51
N VAL A 33 -5.04 4.98 18.83
CA VAL A 33 -3.75 5.63 18.74
C VAL A 33 -3.83 6.90 19.57
N SER A 34 -3.01 6.98 20.59
CA SER A 34 -3.01 8.11 21.52
C SER A 34 -2.00 9.19 21.11
N ALA A 35 -2.34 10.45 21.35
CA ALA A 35 -1.48 11.61 21.17
C ALA A 35 -1.04 11.94 19.72
N THR A 36 -1.55 11.27 18.70
CA THR A 36 -1.37 11.68 17.29
C THR A 36 -2.35 12.78 16.91
N VAL A 37 -1.86 13.76 16.17
CA VAL A 37 -2.71 14.75 15.50
C VAL A 37 -3.24 14.14 14.22
N ARG A 38 -4.55 14.19 14.01
CA ARG A 38 -5.22 13.69 12.79
C ARG A 38 -6.13 14.77 12.22
N GLU A 39 -5.93 15.07 10.96
CA GLU A 39 -6.74 16.02 10.21
C GLU A 39 -7.38 15.31 9.02
N THR A 40 -8.68 15.44 8.84
CA THR A 40 -9.38 14.89 7.69
C THR A 40 -9.24 15.80 6.50
N VAL A 41 -8.78 15.24 5.40
CA VAL A 41 -8.62 15.91 4.10
C VAL A 41 -9.71 15.42 3.16
N ALA A 42 -10.49 16.35 2.60
CA ALA A 42 -11.42 16.05 1.54
C ALA A 42 -10.69 15.98 0.19
N LEU A 43 -10.93 14.91 -0.56
CA LEU A 43 -10.50 14.71 -1.93
C LEU A 43 -11.73 14.71 -2.87
N PRO A 44 -11.56 14.85 -4.19
CA PRO A 44 -12.69 14.92 -5.12
C PRO A 44 -13.70 13.77 -5.00
N HIS A 45 -13.22 12.55 -4.78
CA HIS A 45 -14.07 11.34 -4.72
C HIS A 45 -13.84 10.46 -3.49
N ALA A 46 -12.89 10.84 -2.64
CA ALA A 46 -12.47 10.09 -1.46
C ALA A 46 -12.14 11.04 -0.30
N SER A 47 -11.53 10.49 0.73
CA SER A 47 -10.94 11.29 1.82
C SER A 47 -9.54 10.77 2.14
N ALA A 48 -8.76 11.61 2.81
CA ALA A 48 -7.52 11.17 3.41
C ALA A 48 -7.43 11.65 4.86
N GLN A 49 -6.52 11.06 5.63
CA GLN A 49 -6.16 11.56 6.95
C GLN A 49 -4.70 11.95 6.95
N LEU A 50 -4.45 13.22 7.26
CA LEU A 50 -3.11 13.70 7.54
C LEU A 50 -2.80 13.40 9.01
N VAL A 51 -1.88 12.47 9.22
CA VAL A 51 -1.49 11.94 10.53
C VAL A 51 -0.11 12.43 10.91
N ARG A 52 0.04 12.89 12.14
CA ARG A 52 1.29 13.41 12.65
C ARG A 52 1.54 12.89 14.06
N ALA A 53 2.64 12.17 14.23
CA ALA A 53 3.07 11.69 15.54
C ALA A 53 3.51 12.85 16.47
N PRO A 54 3.52 12.66 17.79
CA PRO A 54 4.02 13.64 18.72
C PRO A 54 5.46 14.07 18.39
N GLY A 55 5.72 15.37 18.40
CA GLY A 55 7.03 15.95 18.10
C GLY A 55 7.36 16.14 16.63
N VAL A 56 6.59 15.58 15.73
CA VAL A 56 6.74 15.79 14.27
C VAL A 56 6.14 17.13 13.88
N LEU A 57 6.84 17.89 13.04
CA LEU A 57 6.40 19.20 12.57
C LEU A 57 5.17 19.12 11.65
N PRO A 58 4.35 20.19 11.58
CA PRO A 58 3.21 20.26 10.66
C PRO A 58 3.60 20.07 9.19
N ALA A 59 2.61 19.69 8.38
CA ALA A 59 2.70 19.61 6.93
C ALA A 59 2.54 20.99 6.31
N ASP A 60 3.62 21.74 6.19
CA ASP A 60 3.67 23.15 5.74
C ASP A 60 4.29 23.34 4.35
N GLY A 61 4.60 22.26 3.64
CA GLY A 61 5.23 22.30 2.32
C GLY A 61 6.75 22.51 2.32
N THR A 62 7.38 22.63 3.49
CA THR A 62 8.83 22.95 3.59
C THR A 62 9.71 21.71 3.78
N ARG A 63 9.12 20.61 4.21
CA ARG A 63 9.84 19.37 4.57
C ARG A 63 9.17 18.17 3.91
N ARG A 64 9.71 16.99 4.20
CA ARG A 64 9.20 15.70 3.70
C ARG A 64 7.77 15.38 4.15
N VAL A 65 7.06 14.64 3.32
CA VAL A 65 5.74 14.05 3.61
C VAL A 65 5.64 12.66 2.99
N VAL A 66 4.88 11.77 3.62
CA VAL A 66 4.61 10.43 3.10
C VAL A 66 3.16 10.35 2.64
N VAL A 67 2.91 9.92 1.40
CA VAL A 67 1.60 9.44 0.94
C VAL A 67 1.53 7.95 1.23
N TYR A 68 0.61 7.53 2.10
CA TYR A 68 0.46 6.14 2.49
C TYR A 68 -0.83 5.54 1.93
N LEU A 69 -0.68 4.44 1.20
CA LEU A 69 -1.74 3.68 0.56
C LEU A 69 -1.88 2.36 1.31
N HIS A 70 -3.00 2.17 2.00
CA HIS A 70 -3.18 1.02 2.88
C HIS A 70 -3.46 -0.28 2.13
N GLY A 71 -3.12 -1.41 2.76
CA GLY A 71 -3.47 -2.74 2.30
C GLY A 71 -4.94 -3.09 2.53
N GLY A 72 -5.25 -4.39 2.41
CA GLY A 72 -6.60 -4.92 2.57
C GLY A 72 -7.25 -5.41 1.28
N ALA A 73 -6.44 -5.86 0.31
CA ALA A 73 -6.88 -6.47 -0.96
C ALA A 73 -7.84 -5.57 -1.77
N PHE A 74 -7.71 -4.25 -1.66
CA PHE A 74 -8.64 -3.24 -2.22
C PHE A 74 -10.09 -3.33 -1.70
N LEU A 75 -10.37 -4.19 -0.73
CA LEU A 75 -11.72 -4.51 -0.22
C LEU A 75 -12.03 -3.88 1.13
N THR A 76 -11.01 -3.65 1.93
CA THR A 76 -11.19 -3.31 3.34
C THR A 76 -10.02 -2.47 3.86
N CYS A 77 -10.07 -2.17 5.14
CA CYS A 77 -9.10 -1.35 5.86
C CYS A 77 -9.20 0.16 5.54
N GLY A 78 -8.31 0.92 6.12
CA GLY A 78 -8.24 2.38 6.01
C GLY A 78 -7.28 2.99 7.03
N ALA A 79 -7.39 4.29 7.23
CA ALA A 79 -6.50 5.02 8.12
C ALA A 79 -6.60 4.60 9.61
N ASN A 80 -7.70 3.98 10.03
CA ASN A 80 -7.85 3.54 11.43
C ASN A 80 -7.19 2.19 11.67
N SER A 81 -7.39 1.23 10.78
CA SER A 81 -6.78 -0.11 10.86
C SER A 81 -5.25 -0.05 10.78
N HIS A 82 -4.71 0.91 10.03
CA HIS A 82 -3.27 1.16 9.88
C HIS A 82 -2.72 2.20 10.89
N GLY A 83 -3.55 2.69 11.80
CA GLY A 83 -3.22 3.82 12.67
C GLY A 83 -1.90 3.68 13.42
N ARG A 84 -1.61 2.50 14.00
CA ARG A 84 -0.37 2.24 14.76
C ARG A 84 0.86 2.17 13.86
N LEU A 85 0.74 1.55 12.68
CA LEU A 85 1.80 1.53 11.68
C LEU A 85 2.12 2.95 11.22
N VAL A 86 1.10 3.73 10.88
CA VAL A 86 1.23 5.10 10.39
C VAL A 86 1.84 6.02 11.44
N GLU A 87 1.44 5.90 12.73
CA GLU A 87 2.06 6.64 13.83
C GLU A 87 3.54 6.32 13.96
N ALA A 88 3.89 5.03 13.94
CA ALA A 88 5.28 4.61 14.02
C ALA A 88 6.09 5.09 12.81
N LEU A 89 5.50 5.02 11.61
CA LEU A 89 6.12 5.53 10.38
C LEU A 89 6.35 7.05 10.47
N SER A 90 5.33 7.83 10.89
CA SER A 90 5.45 9.27 11.11
C SER A 90 6.58 9.60 12.09
N THR A 91 6.66 8.85 13.20
CA THR A 91 7.71 9.01 14.21
C THR A 91 9.11 8.74 13.62
N PHE A 92 9.29 7.60 12.95
CA PHE A 92 10.61 7.19 12.47
C PHE A 92 11.07 7.95 11.23
N ALA A 93 10.15 8.35 10.38
CA ALA A 93 10.46 9.20 9.22
C ALA A 93 10.62 10.67 9.59
N ASP A 94 10.21 11.09 10.79
CA ASP A 94 10.07 12.50 11.18
C ASP A 94 9.31 13.27 10.10
N ALA A 95 8.12 12.77 9.74
CA ALA A 95 7.29 13.26 8.65
C ALA A 95 5.80 13.12 8.94
N PRO A 96 4.96 14.08 8.51
CA PRO A 96 3.53 13.85 8.38
C PRO A 96 3.26 12.72 7.37
N VAL A 97 2.19 11.95 7.60
CA VAL A 97 1.74 10.87 6.73
C VAL A 97 0.31 11.14 6.26
N LEU A 98 0.10 11.28 4.96
CA LEU A 98 -1.20 11.40 4.34
C LEU A 98 -1.71 10.02 3.97
N VAL A 99 -2.62 9.47 4.76
CA VAL A 99 -3.23 8.14 4.53
C VAL A 99 -4.47 8.31 3.68
N VAL A 100 -4.49 7.70 2.51
CA VAL A 100 -5.61 7.80 1.57
C VAL A 100 -6.66 6.74 1.86
N ASN A 101 -7.89 7.14 2.16
CA ASN A 101 -9.04 6.25 2.21
C ASN A 101 -9.64 6.14 0.81
N TYR A 102 -8.96 5.45 -0.08
CA TYR A 102 -9.38 5.29 -1.46
C TYR A 102 -10.64 4.42 -1.59
N ARG A 103 -11.36 4.58 -2.70
CA ARG A 103 -12.57 3.81 -3.01
C ARG A 103 -12.26 2.32 -3.16
N LEU A 104 -13.12 1.47 -2.58
CA LEU A 104 -12.89 0.04 -2.43
C LEU A 104 -13.76 -0.80 -3.37
N LEU A 105 -13.26 -1.99 -3.74
CA LEU A 105 -14.03 -3.07 -4.35
C LEU A 105 -15.20 -3.48 -3.44
N PRO A 106 -16.22 -4.13 -3.96
CA PRO A 106 -16.51 -4.37 -5.38
C PRO A 106 -17.30 -3.24 -6.03
N LYS A 107 -17.54 -2.14 -5.29
CA LYS A 107 -18.34 -0.99 -5.78
C LYS A 107 -17.56 -0.13 -6.78
N ASN A 108 -16.26 -0.02 -6.58
CA ASN A 108 -15.38 0.81 -7.37
C ASN A 108 -14.23 -0.05 -7.91
N SER A 109 -13.68 0.32 -9.04
CA SER A 109 -12.56 -0.40 -9.65
C SER A 109 -11.20 0.00 -9.01
N VAL A 110 -10.15 -0.76 -9.32
CA VAL A 110 -8.79 -0.43 -8.89
C VAL A 110 -8.29 0.87 -9.54
N GLY A 111 -8.70 1.15 -10.78
CA GLY A 111 -8.39 2.42 -11.44
C GLY A 111 -9.03 3.62 -10.75
N MET A 112 -10.26 3.48 -10.23
CA MET A 112 -10.87 4.53 -9.40
C MET A 112 -10.11 4.74 -8.09
N ALA A 113 -9.62 3.67 -7.44
CA ALA A 113 -8.76 3.77 -6.26
C ALA A 113 -7.44 4.47 -6.59
N LEU A 114 -6.84 4.16 -7.73
CA LEU A 114 -5.62 4.83 -8.21
C LEU A 114 -5.87 6.33 -8.46
N GLN A 115 -7.03 6.70 -9.00
CA GLN A 115 -7.37 8.12 -9.17
C GLN A 115 -7.44 8.85 -7.83
N ASP A 116 -8.03 8.23 -6.80
CA ASP A 116 -8.07 8.81 -5.45
C ASP A 116 -6.66 9.00 -4.86
N CYS A 117 -5.76 8.06 -5.12
CA CYS A 117 -4.35 8.16 -4.72
C CYS A 117 -3.62 9.29 -5.44
N HIS A 118 -3.87 9.46 -6.74
CA HIS A 118 -3.35 10.57 -7.52
C HIS A 118 -3.88 11.92 -7.04
N ASP A 119 -5.18 12.01 -6.73
CA ASP A 119 -5.78 13.22 -6.19
C ASP A 119 -5.14 13.62 -4.82
N ALA A 120 -4.78 12.65 -4.00
CA ALA A 120 -4.07 12.89 -2.74
C ALA A 120 -2.64 13.41 -2.98
N TYR A 121 -1.93 12.90 -3.98
CA TYR A 121 -0.63 13.43 -4.39
C TYR A 121 -0.77 14.88 -4.88
N GLN A 122 -1.71 15.15 -5.78
CA GLN A 122 -1.97 16.50 -6.30
C GLN A 122 -2.38 17.48 -5.19
N TRP A 123 -3.11 17.02 -4.18
CA TRP A 123 -3.46 17.82 -3.01
C TRP A 123 -2.20 18.33 -2.27
N LEU A 124 -1.14 17.53 -2.17
CA LEU A 124 0.14 17.95 -1.61
C LEU A 124 0.87 18.92 -2.54
N ARG A 125 0.88 18.65 -3.87
CA ARG A 125 1.50 19.54 -4.86
C ARG A 125 0.88 20.94 -4.79
N LEU A 126 -0.44 21.04 -4.69
CA LEU A 126 -1.17 22.30 -4.53
C LEU A 126 -0.83 23.04 -3.22
N ARG A 127 -0.27 22.36 -2.24
CA ARG A 127 0.22 22.93 -0.96
C ARG A 127 1.70 23.28 -0.97
N GLY A 128 2.34 23.23 -2.15
CA GLY A 128 3.71 23.67 -2.34
C GLY A 128 4.77 22.59 -2.17
N TYR A 129 4.38 21.35 -1.83
CA TYR A 129 5.35 20.25 -1.78
C TYR A 129 5.96 19.99 -3.16
N GLN A 130 7.29 19.86 -3.21
CA GLN A 130 7.98 19.43 -4.41
C GLN A 130 8.02 17.89 -4.48
N PRO A 131 8.15 17.28 -5.68
CA PRO A 131 8.20 15.82 -5.84
C PRO A 131 9.25 15.17 -4.96
N ASP A 132 10.43 15.75 -4.85
CA ASP A 132 11.57 15.28 -4.06
C ASP A 132 11.35 15.36 -2.53
N GLN A 133 10.26 15.96 -2.09
CA GLN A 133 9.82 15.97 -0.69
C GLN A 133 8.75 14.89 -0.40
N ILE A 134 8.17 14.28 -1.43
CA ILE A 134 7.06 13.33 -1.32
C ILE A 134 7.56 11.90 -1.47
N VAL A 135 7.30 11.05 -0.48
CA VAL A 135 7.56 9.62 -0.55
C VAL A 135 6.23 8.89 -0.72
N LEU A 136 6.16 7.98 -1.68
CA LEU A 136 5.03 7.06 -1.83
C LEU A 136 5.30 5.81 -1.00
N ALA A 137 4.35 5.40 -0.19
CA ALA A 137 4.45 4.19 0.62
C ALA A 137 3.13 3.40 0.59
N GLY A 138 3.22 2.07 0.68
CA GLY A 138 2.02 1.24 0.79
C GLY A 138 2.33 -0.21 1.13
N ASP A 139 1.36 -0.87 1.73
CA ASP A 139 1.44 -2.29 2.10
C ASP A 139 0.47 -3.13 1.26
N SER A 140 0.84 -4.37 0.96
CA SER A 140 -0.02 -5.32 0.24
C SER A 140 -0.61 -4.72 -1.05
N ALA A 141 -1.94 -4.63 -1.16
CA ALA A 141 -2.65 -3.95 -2.25
C ALA A 141 -2.28 -2.46 -2.36
N GLY A 142 -1.94 -1.81 -1.25
CA GLY A 142 -1.42 -0.44 -1.25
C GLY A 142 -0.04 -0.33 -1.90
N GLY A 143 0.77 -1.39 -1.86
CA GLY A 143 2.03 -1.48 -2.61
C GLY A 143 1.82 -1.48 -4.12
N TYR A 144 0.77 -2.18 -4.60
CA TYR A 144 0.35 -2.09 -6.00
C TYR A 144 -0.03 -0.66 -6.39
N LEU A 145 -0.88 0.00 -5.59
CA LEU A 145 -1.29 1.38 -5.86
C LEU A 145 -0.10 2.34 -5.83
N ALA A 146 0.85 2.14 -4.91
CA ALA A 146 2.04 2.99 -4.80
C ALA A 146 2.96 2.89 -6.03
N LEU A 147 3.23 1.68 -6.50
CA LEU A 147 4.01 1.47 -7.73
C LEU A 147 3.29 2.02 -8.96
N THR A 148 1.99 1.73 -9.10
CA THR A 148 1.18 2.22 -10.23
C THR A 148 1.07 3.75 -10.22
N LEU A 149 0.95 4.36 -9.03
CA LEU A 149 0.98 5.82 -8.90
C LEU A 149 2.35 6.38 -9.31
N ALA A 150 3.46 5.78 -8.87
CA ALA A 150 4.79 6.20 -9.27
C ALA A 150 4.98 6.16 -10.80
N GLN A 151 4.47 5.11 -11.46
CA GLN A 151 4.50 4.98 -12.92
C GLN A 151 3.63 6.04 -13.63
N ARG A 152 2.48 6.38 -13.06
CA ARG A 152 1.63 7.45 -13.57
C ARG A 152 2.34 8.80 -13.45
N LEU A 153 2.89 9.11 -12.29
CA LEU A 153 3.62 10.35 -12.03
C LEU A 153 4.86 10.49 -12.92
N GLN A 154 5.59 9.40 -13.14
CA GLN A 154 6.72 9.37 -14.07
C GLN A 154 6.30 9.80 -15.48
N ARG A 155 5.16 9.31 -15.99
CA ARG A 155 4.61 9.74 -17.29
C ARG A 155 4.17 11.21 -17.33
N GLU A 156 3.81 11.76 -16.17
CA GLU A 156 3.48 13.17 -15.96
C GLU A 156 4.74 14.04 -15.74
N GLY A 157 5.95 13.45 -15.73
CA GLY A 157 7.21 14.15 -15.51
C GLY A 157 7.49 14.49 -14.03
N GLU A 158 6.81 13.81 -13.12
CA GLU A 158 6.97 13.96 -11.67
C GLU A 158 7.77 12.78 -11.10
N GLU A 159 8.79 13.06 -10.29
CA GLU A 159 9.63 12.02 -9.67
C GLU A 159 9.59 12.18 -8.14
N PRO A 160 8.76 11.40 -7.42
CA PRO A 160 8.76 11.36 -5.96
C PRO A 160 10.14 10.95 -5.41
N ALA A 161 10.46 11.40 -4.19
CA ALA A 161 11.76 11.15 -3.55
C ALA A 161 12.08 9.64 -3.41
N ALA A 162 11.08 8.83 -3.14
CA ALA A 162 11.22 7.37 -3.00
C ALA A 162 9.88 6.65 -3.11
N LEU A 163 9.97 5.34 -3.36
CA LEU A 163 8.89 4.37 -3.25
C LEU A 163 9.22 3.37 -2.14
N VAL A 164 8.30 3.18 -1.19
CA VAL A 164 8.42 2.18 -0.12
C VAL A 164 7.27 1.20 -0.20
N MET A 165 7.58 -0.08 -0.28
CA MET A 165 6.58 -1.14 -0.35
C MET A 165 6.76 -2.14 0.80
N ILE A 166 5.65 -2.50 1.43
CA ILE A 166 5.61 -3.50 2.50
C ILE A 166 4.79 -4.68 2.00
N SER A 167 5.37 -5.88 1.97
CA SER A 167 4.68 -7.10 1.53
C SER A 167 3.79 -6.92 0.28
N PRO A 168 4.29 -6.26 -0.81
CA PRO A 168 3.43 -5.75 -1.85
C PRO A 168 2.81 -6.85 -2.72
N LEU A 169 1.52 -6.70 -3.02
CA LEU A 169 0.83 -7.44 -4.08
C LEU A 169 1.07 -6.68 -5.40
N LEU A 170 1.90 -7.15 -6.31
CA LEU A 170 2.28 -6.41 -7.51
C LEU A 170 1.82 -7.04 -8.82
N GLN A 171 1.22 -8.21 -8.74
CA GLN A 171 0.56 -8.86 -9.87
C GLN A 171 -0.85 -9.27 -9.47
N LEU A 172 -1.83 -9.01 -10.33
CA LEU A 172 -3.19 -9.54 -10.17
C LEU A 172 -3.29 -10.94 -10.78
N ALA A 173 -2.40 -11.28 -11.70
CA ALA A 173 -2.20 -12.66 -12.18
C ALA A 173 -1.93 -13.61 -10.99
N LYS A 174 -2.73 -14.67 -10.89
CA LYS A 174 -2.74 -15.57 -9.73
C LYS A 174 -1.76 -16.74 -9.85
N GLU A 175 -1.47 -17.16 -11.08
CA GLU A 175 -0.73 -18.38 -11.37
C GLU A 175 0.67 -18.41 -10.72
N PRO A 176 1.48 -17.33 -10.76
CA PRO A 176 2.79 -17.34 -10.13
C PRO A 176 2.72 -17.52 -8.60
N LYS A 177 1.65 -16.98 -7.98
CA LYS A 177 1.44 -17.08 -6.53
C LYS A 177 0.95 -18.47 -6.13
N GLN A 178 0.04 -19.04 -6.91
CA GLN A 178 -0.49 -20.38 -6.70
C GLN A 178 0.58 -21.46 -6.90
N ALA A 179 1.58 -21.19 -7.74
CA ALA A 179 2.73 -22.07 -7.93
C ALA A 179 3.88 -21.86 -6.94
N HIS A 180 3.81 -20.83 -6.08
CA HIS A 180 4.90 -20.51 -5.14
C HIS A 180 4.96 -21.53 -3.99
N PRO A 181 6.17 -21.99 -3.56
CA PRO A 181 6.32 -22.98 -2.50
C PRO A 181 5.66 -22.58 -1.16
N ASN A 182 5.55 -21.28 -0.88
CA ASN A 182 4.94 -20.79 0.34
C ASN A 182 3.40 -20.87 0.35
N ILE A 183 2.74 -21.24 -0.79
CA ILE A 183 1.26 -21.21 -0.89
C ILE A 183 0.59 -22.10 0.15
N ASP A 184 1.20 -23.23 0.48
CA ASP A 184 0.65 -24.19 1.45
C ASP A 184 0.92 -23.79 2.90
N THR A 185 1.95 -22.97 3.15
CA THR A 185 2.44 -22.59 4.49
C THR A 185 2.21 -21.13 4.86
N ASP A 186 1.81 -20.28 3.91
CA ASP A 186 1.47 -18.89 4.17
C ASP A 186 0.38 -18.79 5.24
N ALA A 187 0.61 -17.99 6.27
CA ALA A 187 -0.29 -17.87 7.42
C ALA A 187 -1.57 -17.10 7.10
N MET A 188 -1.61 -16.36 5.96
CA MET A 188 -2.72 -15.50 5.57
C MET A 188 -3.39 -16.00 4.29
N PHE A 189 -2.65 -16.27 3.23
CA PHE A 189 -3.20 -16.54 1.90
C PHE A 189 -3.14 -18.02 1.53
N GLY A 190 -4.24 -18.53 0.98
CA GLY A 190 -4.30 -19.77 0.24
C GLY A 190 -4.65 -19.51 -1.22
N ALA A 191 -4.52 -20.51 -2.08
CA ALA A 191 -4.76 -20.36 -3.53
C ALA A 191 -6.11 -19.72 -3.86
N GLY A 192 -7.20 -20.11 -3.18
CA GLY A 192 -8.54 -19.57 -3.40
C GLY A 192 -8.69 -18.07 -3.11
N ALA A 193 -7.80 -17.48 -2.29
CA ALA A 193 -7.85 -16.04 -2.04
C ALA A 193 -7.48 -15.24 -3.29
N PHE A 194 -6.55 -15.73 -4.10
CA PHE A 194 -6.16 -15.09 -5.36
C PHE A 194 -7.19 -15.28 -6.46
N ASP A 195 -7.90 -16.42 -6.49
CA ASP A 195 -9.04 -16.63 -7.39
C ASP A 195 -10.15 -15.61 -7.11
N ALA A 196 -10.52 -15.47 -5.82
CA ALA A 196 -11.56 -14.53 -5.39
C ALA A 196 -11.17 -13.07 -5.69
N LEU A 197 -9.93 -12.69 -5.45
CA LEU A 197 -9.45 -11.35 -5.74
C LEU A 197 -9.50 -11.05 -7.24
N ALA A 198 -9.01 -11.97 -8.09
CA ALA A 198 -9.02 -11.81 -9.54
C ALA A 198 -10.47 -11.64 -10.06
N GLU A 199 -11.43 -12.44 -9.56
CA GLU A 199 -12.85 -12.33 -9.91
C GLU A 199 -13.42 -10.96 -9.53
N LEU A 200 -13.16 -10.48 -8.31
CA LEU A 200 -13.66 -9.18 -7.83
C LEU A 200 -13.07 -8.01 -8.62
N VAL A 201 -11.77 -8.04 -8.90
CA VAL A 201 -11.11 -7.01 -9.71
C VAL A 201 -11.68 -6.99 -11.12
N ALA A 202 -11.78 -8.15 -11.78
CA ALA A 202 -12.34 -8.24 -13.13
C ALA A 202 -13.81 -7.80 -13.18
N GLY A 203 -14.61 -8.21 -12.19
CA GLY A 203 -16.01 -7.82 -12.08
C GLY A 203 -16.24 -6.33 -11.86
N ALA A 204 -15.33 -5.66 -11.14
CA ALA A 204 -15.39 -4.22 -10.93
C ALA A 204 -14.90 -3.45 -12.17
N ALA A 205 -13.81 -3.88 -12.78
CA ALA A 205 -13.26 -3.29 -14.00
C ALA A 205 -14.26 -3.37 -15.16
N ALA A 206 -14.95 -4.50 -15.34
CA ALA A 206 -15.98 -4.67 -16.37
C ALA A 206 -17.16 -3.69 -16.24
N LYS A 207 -17.45 -3.20 -15.03
CA LYS A 207 -18.54 -2.25 -14.77
C LYS A 207 -18.10 -0.79 -14.90
N ASN A 208 -16.81 -0.52 -14.82
CA ASN A 208 -16.26 0.82 -14.97
C ASN A 208 -15.94 1.08 -16.45
N ILE A 209 -16.68 1.99 -17.06
CA ILE A 209 -16.49 2.34 -18.49
C ILE A 209 -15.60 3.56 -18.60
N VAL A 210 -14.45 3.38 -19.24
CA VAL A 210 -13.46 4.42 -19.55
C VAL A 210 -13.38 4.52 -21.08
N ASP A 211 -13.59 5.70 -21.62
CA ASP A 211 -13.58 5.96 -23.09
C ASP A 211 -14.45 4.99 -23.91
N GLY A 212 -15.62 4.63 -23.36
CA GLY A 212 -16.60 3.74 -24.00
C GLY A 212 -16.26 2.25 -23.95
N LYS A 213 -15.23 1.85 -23.21
CA LYS A 213 -14.82 0.45 -23.03
C LYS A 213 -14.72 0.11 -21.54
N PRO A 214 -14.86 -1.18 -21.16
CA PRO A 214 -14.51 -1.61 -19.82
C PRO A 214 -13.07 -1.23 -19.46
N GLU A 215 -12.86 -0.89 -18.19
CA GLU A 215 -11.52 -0.58 -17.68
C GLU A 215 -10.59 -1.79 -17.87
N GLU A 216 -9.38 -1.53 -18.38
CA GLU A 216 -8.34 -2.55 -18.49
C GLU A 216 -7.67 -2.79 -17.13
N ILE A 217 -7.44 -4.06 -16.81
CA ILE A 217 -6.70 -4.44 -15.62
C ILE A 217 -5.21 -4.18 -15.87
N TYR A 218 -4.64 -3.33 -15.04
CA TYR A 218 -3.24 -2.94 -15.17
C TYR A 218 -2.33 -3.90 -14.37
N GLU A 219 -1.23 -4.33 -14.97
CA GLU A 219 -0.19 -5.16 -14.32
C GLU A 219 1.09 -4.34 -14.15
N PRO A 220 1.33 -3.70 -13.00
CA PRO A 220 2.41 -2.73 -12.86
C PRO A 220 3.80 -3.30 -13.10
N LEU A 221 4.02 -4.59 -12.85
CA LEU A 221 5.32 -5.20 -13.13
C LEU A 221 5.64 -5.28 -14.64
N GLU A 222 4.65 -5.23 -15.52
CA GLU A 222 4.87 -5.26 -16.97
C GLU A 222 5.30 -3.88 -17.53
N HIS A 223 5.20 -2.83 -16.72
CA HIS A 223 5.44 -1.44 -17.12
C HIS A 223 6.55 -0.78 -16.29
N ILE A 224 7.56 -1.54 -15.89
CA ILE A 224 8.75 -0.99 -15.21
C ILE A 224 9.67 -0.36 -16.26
N GLU A 225 9.84 0.95 -16.17
CA GLU A 225 10.68 1.76 -17.07
C GLU A 225 11.73 2.54 -16.26
N PRO A 226 12.83 3.01 -16.90
CA PRO A 226 13.80 3.91 -16.27
C PRO A 226 13.16 5.20 -15.76
N GLY A 227 13.67 5.77 -14.66
CA GLY A 227 13.18 7.03 -14.10
C GLY A 227 12.09 6.88 -13.03
N LEU A 228 11.81 5.66 -12.59
CA LEU A 228 11.05 5.43 -11.35
C LEU A 228 11.89 5.81 -10.13
N PRO A 229 11.27 6.24 -9.01
CA PRO A 229 12.00 6.62 -7.81
C PRO A 229 12.75 5.44 -7.18
N ARG A 230 13.83 5.74 -6.48
CA ARG A 230 14.54 4.73 -5.67
C ARG A 230 13.55 3.97 -4.79
N THR A 231 13.69 2.64 -4.71
CA THR A 231 12.67 1.77 -4.12
C THR A 231 13.23 0.92 -2.99
N LEU A 232 12.51 0.88 -1.86
CA LEU A 232 12.74 -0.05 -0.75
C LEU A 232 11.53 -0.96 -0.60
N THR A 233 11.76 -2.27 -0.55
CA THR A 233 10.72 -3.27 -0.26
C THR A 233 11.07 -4.08 0.97
N HIS A 234 10.16 -4.15 1.95
CA HIS A 234 10.21 -5.08 3.06
C HIS A 234 9.18 -6.19 2.85
N VAL A 235 9.58 -7.44 2.99
CA VAL A 235 8.71 -8.60 2.72
C VAL A 235 9.04 -9.75 3.69
N SER A 236 8.04 -10.55 4.06
CA SER A 236 8.27 -11.76 4.82
C SER A 236 8.89 -12.87 3.95
N GLY A 237 9.82 -13.63 4.53
CA GLY A 237 10.35 -14.84 3.89
C GLY A 237 9.36 -15.99 3.81
N SER A 238 8.26 -15.93 4.56
CA SER A 238 7.26 -17.00 4.69
C SER A 238 5.95 -16.73 3.93
N GLU A 239 5.83 -15.56 3.27
CA GLU A 239 4.64 -15.22 2.51
C GLU A 239 4.78 -15.51 1.01
N VAL A 240 3.65 -15.68 0.33
CA VAL A 240 3.58 -15.91 -1.12
C VAL A 240 4.03 -14.67 -1.90
N LEU A 241 3.75 -13.47 -1.40
CA LEU A 241 4.08 -12.21 -2.08
C LEU A 241 5.59 -11.91 -2.10
N LEU A 242 6.42 -12.76 -1.49
CA LEU A 242 7.88 -12.77 -1.68
C LEU A 242 8.24 -12.90 -3.17
N HIS A 243 7.43 -13.62 -3.96
CA HIS A 243 7.60 -13.71 -5.41
C HIS A 243 7.50 -12.32 -6.07
N ASP A 244 6.42 -11.60 -5.80
CA ASP A 244 6.17 -10.28 -6.38
C ASP A 244 7.28 -9.28 -6.01
N ALA A 245 7.70 -9.28 -4.74
CA ALA A 245 8.76 -8.41 -4.25
C ALA A 245 10.11 -8.65 -4.96
N ARG A 246 10.48 -9.91 -5.15
CA ARG A 246 11.72 -10.28 -5.85
C ARG A 246 11.67 -9.97 -7.33
N LEU A 247 10.55 -10.25 -7.98
CA LEU A 247 10.35 -9.94 -9.40
C LEU A 247 10.40 -8.42 -9.65
N ALA A 248 9.74 -7.63 -8.78
CA ALA A 248 9.81 -6.18 -8.84
C ALA A 248 11.24 -5.66 -8.75
N ALA A 249 12.00 -6.12 -7.76
CA ALA A 249 13.40 -5.71 -7.58
C ALA A 249 14.27 -6.06 -8.80
N SER A 250 14.07 -7.25 -9.37
CA SER A 250 14.79 -7.66 -10.58
C SER A 250 14.47 -6.75 -11.77
N ARG A 251 13.18 -6.43 -11.98
CA ARG A 251 12.75 -5.57 -13.09
C ARG A 251 13.18 -4.12 -12.89
N LEU A 252 13.09 -3.59 -11.67
CA LEU A 252 13.57 -2.25 -11.32
C LEU A 252 15.09 -2.13 -11.56
N ALA A 253 15.86 -3.11 -11.09
CA ALA A 253 17.31 -3.14 -11.32
C ALA A 253 17.65 -3.22 -12.82
N ALA A 254 16.92 -4.02 -13.60
CA ALA A 254 17.10 -4.11 -15.05
C ALA A 254 16.78 -2.78 -15.76
N ALA A 255 15.86 -1.97 -15.22
CA ALA A 255 15.54 -0.63 -15.68
C ALA A 255 16.51 0.46 -15.15
N GLY A 256 17.55 0.07 -14.40
CA GLY A 256 18.51 1.02 -13.82
C GLY A 256 18.00 1.78 -12.60
N VAL A 257 16.87 1.37 -12.01
CA VAL A 257 16.28 1.99 -10.82
C VAL A 257 16.91 1.38 -9.57
N PRO A 258 17.45 2.18 -8.62
CA PRO A 258 17.96 1.66 -7.35
C PRO A 258 16.84 0.98 -6.56
N ALA A 259 16.99 -0.33 -6.33
CA ALA A 259 15.97 -1.13 -5.64
C ALA A 259 16.62 -2.03 -4.58
N GLU A 260 16.08 -1.98 -3.37
CA GLU A 260 16.50 -2.80 -2.24
C GLU A 260 15.32 -3.66 -1.75
N VAL A 261 15.56 -4.96 -1.51
CA VAL A 261 14.60 -5.87 -0.88
C VAL A 261 15.17 -6.39 0.43
N ARG A 262 14.44 -6.19 1.51
CA ARG A 262 14.75 -6.73 2.85
C ARG A 262 13.78 -7.84 3.20
N VAL A 263 14.28 -9.07 3.16
CA VAL A 263 13.49 -10.25 3.51
C VAL A 263 13.58 -10.52 5.01
N TRP A 264 12.42 -10.62 5.66
CA TRP A 264 12.29 -10.85 7.09
C TRP A 264 11.91 -12.31 7.36
N PRO A 265 12.83 -13.15 7.86
CA PRO A 265 12.55 -14.56 8.07
C PRO A 265 11.56 -14.75 9.24
N GLY A 266 10.68 -15.77 9.11
CA GLY A 266 9.78 -16.18 10.16
C GLY A 266 8.65 -15.20 10.51
N GLN A 267 8.47 -14.15 9.67
CA GLN A 267 7.37 -13.20 9.82
C GLN A 267 6.15 -13.63 9.00
N ILE A 268 5.01 -13.02 9.29
CA ILE A 268 3.80 -13.15 8.47
C ILE A 268 3.66 -11.96 7.53
N HIS A 269 2.72 -12.02 6.60
CA HIS A 269 2.33 -10.90 5.75
C HIS A 269 1.97 -9.65 6.58
N ASP A 270 2.48 -8.49 6.18
CA ASP A 270 2.27 -7.19 6.84
C ASP A 270 2.51 -7.19 8.36
N PHE A 271 3.52 -7.93 8.83
CA PHE A 271 3.83 -8.02 10.26
C PHE A 271 4.07 -6.65 10.91
N GLN A 272 4.35 -5.61 10.13
CA GLN A 272 4.51 -4.23 10.58
C GLN A 272 3.24 -3.65 11.22
N LEU A 273 2.06 -4.17 10.87
CA LEU A 273 0.79 -3.81 11.52
C LEU A 273 0.76 -4.18 13.02
N ALA A 274 1.61 -5.13 13.43
CA ALA A 274 1.75 -5.53 14.83
C ALA A 274 2.63 -4.57 15.66
N ALA A 275 3.12 -3.47 15.10
CA ALA A 275 3.82 -2.45 15.88
C ALA A 275 2.87 -1.78 16.89
N PRO A 276 3.35 -1.42 18.09
CA PRO A 276 4.72 -1.60 18.60
C PRO A 276 4.96 -2.94 19.29
N MET A 277 4.00 -3.87 19.30
CA MET A 277 4.00 -5.11 20.11
C MET A 277 5.07 -6.11 19.65
N VAL A 278 5.36 -6.16 18.34
CA VAL A 278 6.35 -7.06 17.75
C VAL A 278 7.66 -6.29 17.49
N PRO A 279 8.79 -6.70 18.12
CA PRO A 279 10.07 -5.99 17.96
C PRO A 279 10.55 -5.89 16.51
N GLU A 280 10.33 -6.94 15.69
CA GLU A 280 10.68 -6.97 14.27
C GLU A 280 9.86 -5.94 13.49
N ALA A 281 8.57 -5.79 13.79
CA ALA A 281 7.71 -4.77 13.18
C ALA A 281 8.26 -3.36 13.42
N ARG A 282 8.62 -3.07 14.67
CA ARG A 282 9.22 -1.78 15.05
C ARG A 282 10.58 -1.56 14.37
N ARG A 283 11.41 -2.61 14.29
CA ARG A 283 12.72 -2.53 13.62
C ARG A 283 12.56 -2.27 12.12
N SER A 284 11.62 -2.96 11.47
CA SER A 284 11.28 -2.77 10.06
C SER A 284 10.85 -1.33 9.79
N LEU A 285 9.89 -0.81 10.57
CA LEU A 285 9.40 0.57 10.41
C LEU A 285 10.47 1.62 10.68
N ARG A 286 11.41 1.36 11.63
CA ARG A 286 12.55 2.26 11.84
C ARG A 286 13.46 2.30 10.60
N GLN A 287 13.80 1.16 10.02
CA GLN A 287 14.62 1.11 8.80
C GLN A 287 13.93 1.80 7.62
N ILE A 288 12.61 1.67 7.51
CA ILE A 288 11.82 2.41 6.51
C ILE A 288 11.90 3.91 6.78
N GLY A 289 11.74 4.34 8.04
CA GLY A 289 11.88 5.75 8.40
C GLY A 289 13.28 6.32 8.12
N ASP A 290 14.33 5.55 8.40
CA ASP A 290 15.72 5.91 8.07
C ASP A 290 15.89 6.12 6.56
N TYR A 291 15.37 5.19 5.75
CA TYR A 291 15.39 5.27 4.28
C TYR A 291 14.65 6.50 3.75
N ILE A 292 13.47 6.81 4.31
CA ILE A 292 12.69 8.00 3.94
C ILE A 292 13.47 9.28 4.22
N ARG A 293 14.09 9.39 5.41
CA ARG A 293 14.91 10.55 5.75
C ARG A 293 16.12 10.70 4.84
N GLU A 294 16.78 9.60 4.49
CA GLU A 294 17.90 9.61 3.56
C GLU A 294 17.49 10.06 2.14
N ALA A 295 16.31 9.64 1.69
CA ALA A 295 15.81 9.97 0.35
C ALA A 295 15.35 11.43 0.20
N THR A 296 15.01 12.09 1.31
CA THR A 296 14.43 13.45 1.30
C THR A 296 15.32 14.53 1.89
N GLY A 297 16.55 14.22 2.28
CA GLY A 297 17.52 15.16 2.83
C GLY A 297 17.33 15.46 4.31
#